data_d081aaa82ad8f92930d08bec7e6efa72
#
_entry.id   d081aaa82ad8f92930d08bec7e6efa72
#
_cell.length_a   1.000
_cell.length_b   1.000
_cell.length_c   1.000
_cell.angle_alpha   90.00
_cell.angle_beta   90.00
_cell.angle_gamma   90.00
#
_symmetry.space_group_name_H-M   'P 1'
#
loop_
_entity.id
_entity.type
_entity.pdbx_description
1 polymer ?
#
loop_
_entity_poly.entity_id
_entity_poly.type
_entity_poly.pdbx_seq_one_letter_code
_entity_poly.pdbx_strand_id
1 'polypeptide(L)'
;TTDGFLLPNAELERRGLMDRKGFPESFDRRALLRFVSDVKAGAPVVSAPVYDHIPYDIVPGAEQVVEHPDILIVEGLNVLQPARATPRSTSMLAVSDFFDFSIYVDARPADVKRWYIDRFLKLRTTAFSVPGSYFAKYADLDDHQAVETASRIWETINAPNLRENIQPTRARAKLVITKDANHRMHRMLLRKL
;
A
#
# COMPACT_ATOMS: atom_id res chain seq x y z
N THR A 1 -2.11 -6.66 -5.30
CA THR A 1 -1.96 -5.60 -4.31
C THR A 1 -2.33 -6.08 -2.91
N THR A 2 -1.74 -5.47 -1.88
CA THR A 2 -2.12 -5.73 -0.47
C THR A 2 -3.33 -4.93 -0.02
N ASP A 3 -3.93 -4.10 -0.85
CA ASP A 3 -5.08 -3.27 -0.49
C ASP A 3 -6.30 -4.11 -0.06
N GLY A 4 -6.44 -5.33 -0.58
CA GLY A 4 -7.44 -6.29 -0.13
C GLY A 4 -7.33 -6.68 1.36
N PHE A 5 -6.17 -6.44 1.97
CA PHE A 5 -5.94 -6.69 3.40
C PHE A 5 -6.02 -5.42 4.26
N LEU A 6 -6.47 -4.30 3.71
CA LEU A 6 -6.88 -3.15 4.52
C LEU A 6 -8.09 -3.54 5.39
N LEU A 7 -8.18 -2.96 6.57
CA LEU A 7 -9.39 -3.06 7.37
C LEU A 7 -10.52 -2.31 6.66
N PRO A 8 -11.76 -2.82 6.70
CA PRO A 8 -12.92 -2.10 6.16
C PRO A 8 -13.08 -0.71 6.78
N ASN A 9 -13.61 0.25 6.01
CA ASN A 9 -13.78 1.63 6.48
C ASN A 9 -14.53 1.71 7.81
N ALA A 10 -15.62 0.96 7.98
CA ALA A 10 -16.36 0.91 9.24
C ALA A 10 -15.50 0.53 10.45
N GLU A 11 -14.54 -0.37 10.27
CA GLU A 11 -13.61 -0.76 11.33
C GLU A 11 -12.52 0.30 11.56
N LEU A 12 -12.04 0.94 10.49
CA LEU A 12 -11.11 2.07 10.61
C LEU A 12 -11.74 3.26 11.32
N GLU A 13 -13.00 3.58 11.00
CA GLU A 13 -13.78 4.63 11.67
C GLU A 13 -13.96 4.32 13.17
N ARG A 14 -14.39 3.08 13.49
CA ARG A 14 -14.54 2.63 14.87
C ARG A 14 -13.25 2.74 15.69
N ARG A 15 -12.09 2.60 15.04
CA ARG A 15 -10.75 2.71 15.65
C ARG A 15 -10.17 4.13 15.60
N GLY A 16 -10.80 5.07 14.92
CA GLY A 16 -10.25 6.42 14.67
C GLY A 16 -9.01 6.39 13.76
N LEU A 17 -8.95 5.48 12.79
CA LEU A 17 -7.80 5.24 11.91
C LEU A 17 -8.04 5.64 10.45
N MET A 18 -9.13 6.32 10.10
CA MET A 18 -9.40 6.72 8.70
C MET A 18 -8.30 7.60 8.12
N ASP A 19 -7.77 8.56 8.88
CA ASP A 19 -6.66 9.42 8.46
C ASP A 19 -5.31 8.69 8.43
N ARG A 20 -5.28 7.44 8.88
CA ARG A 20 -4.11 6.56 8.86
C ARG A 20 -4.29 5.36 7.95
N LYS A 21 -5.26 5.41 7.03
CA LYS A 21 -5.43 4.36 6.01
C LYS A 21 -4.19 4.30 5.11
N GLY A 22 -3.63 3.10 4.94
CA GLY A 22 -2.32 2.88 4.30
C GLY A 22 -1.13 2.83 5.28
N PHE A 23 -1.31 3.19 6.55
CA PHE A 23 -0.31 2.94 7.59
C PHE A 23 -0.35 1.47 8.04
N PRO A 24 0.72 0.94 8.66
CA PRO A 24 0.78 -0.47 9.05
C PRO A 24 -0.37 -0.96 9.94
N GLU A 25 -0.92 -0.10 10.79
CA GLU A 25 -2.05 -0.41 11.70
C GLU A 25 -3.40 -0.49 11.01
N SER A 26 -3.52 0.01 9.78
CA SER A 26 -4.76 -0.06 8.99
C SER A 26 -4.94 -1.37 8.23
N PHE A 27 -4.00 -2.30 8.34
CA PHE A 27 -4.03 -3.59 7.65
C PHE A 27 -4.35 -4.74 8.59
N ASP A 28 -5.12 -5.74 8.09
CA ASP A 28 -5.19 -7.05 8.70
C ASP A 28 -3.92 -7.86 8.36
N ARG A 29 -2.88 -7.60 9.14
CA ARG A 29 -1.59 -8.29 8.97
C ARG A 29 -1.67 -9.79 9.18
N ARG A 30 -2.64 -10.28 9.97
CA ARG A 30 -2.80 -11.71 10.22
C ARG A 30 -3.37 -12.40 8.98
N ALA A 31 -4.39 -11.80 8.36
CA ALA A 31 -4.94 -12.30 7.11
C ALA A 31 -3.89 -12.31 6.00
N LEU A 32 -3.12 -11.21 5.83
CA LEU A 32 -2.04 -11.15 4.85
C LEU A 32 -0.95 -12.19 5.11
N LEU A 33 -0.53 -12.35 6.37
CA LEU A 33 0.48 -13.35 6.75
C LEU A 33 0.00 -14.76 6.46
N ARG A 34 -1.26 -15.08 6.78
CA ARG A 34 -1.87 -16.38 6.47
C ARG A 34 -1.89 -16.62 4.97
N PHE A 35 -2.37 -15.64 4.19
CA PHE A 35 -2.41 -15.74 2.73
C PHE A 35 -1.04 -16.09 2.13
N VAL A 36 0.03 -15.36 2.47
CA VAL A 36 1.36 -15.63 1.91
C VAL A 36 1.94 -16.95 2.43
N SER A 37 1.65 -17.31 3.68
CA SER A 37 2.05 -18.60 4.27
C SER A 37 1.40 -19.78 3.55
N ASP A 38 0.10 -19.70 3.27
CA ASP A 38 -0.67 -20.77 2.61
C ASP A 38 -0.19 -20.94 1.15
N VAL A 39 0.03 -19.84 0.42
CA VAL A 39 0.64 -19.91 -0.92
C VAL A 39 2.03 -20.53 -0.86
N LYS A 40 2.88 -20.14 0.10
CA LYS A 40 4.24 -20.67 0.26
C LYS A 40 4.24 -22.15 0.66
N ALA A 41 3.23 -22.58 1.38
CA ALA A 41 3.03 -23.99 1.74
C ALA A 41 2.48 -24.86 0.59
N GLY A 42 2.18 -24.26 -0.56
CA GLY A 42 1.66 -24.96 -1.74
C GLY A 42 0.17 -25.31 -1.62
N ALA A 43 -0.60 -24.54 -0.85
CA ALA A 43 -2.06 -24.73 -0.81
C ALA A 43 -2.65 -24.62 -2.22
N PRO A 44 -3.53 -25.55 -2.64
CA PRO A 44 -4.00 -25.62 -4.02
C PRO A 44 -4.81 -24.38 -4.42
N VAL A 45 -5.54 -23.81 -3.49
CA VAL A 45 -6.37 -22.62 -3.69
C VAL A 45 -6.22 -21.71 -2.47
N VAL A 46 -5.94 -20.45 -2.69
CA VAL A 46 -5.90 -19.40 -1.66
C VAL A 46 -6.67 -18.20 -2.17
N SER A 47 -7.39 -17.49 -1.30
CA SER A 47 -8.14 -16.31 -1.69
C SER A 47 -7.71 -15.07 -0.91
N ALA A 48 -7.86 -13.91 -1.54
CA ALA A 48 -7.64 -12.60 -0.95
C ALA A 48 -8.90 -11.73 -1.15
N PRO A 49 -9.28 -10.89 -0.17
CA PRO A 49 -10.38 -9.95 -0.34
C PRO A 49 -10.11 -8.97 -1.49
N VAL A 50 -11.17 -8.53 -2.17
CA VAL A 50 -11.10 -7.52 -3.22
C VAL A 50 -11.28 -6.14 -2.62
N TYR A 51 -10.44 -5.21 -3.06
CA TYR A 51 -10.54 -3.79 -2.73
C TYR A 51 -10.99 -2.99 -3.96
N ASP A 52 -11.95 -2.10 -3.78
CA ASP A 52 -12.38 -1.19 -4.83
C ASP A 52 -11.99 0.25 -4.48
N HIS A 53 -11.28 0.90 -5.40
CA HIS A 53 -10.80 2.27 -5.24
C HIS A 53 -11.91 3.33 -5.41
N ILE A 54 -13.06 2.98 -6.00
CA ILE A 54 -14.17 3.92 -6.18
C ILE A 54 -14.86 4.19 -4.83
N PRO A 55 -15.44 3.19 -4.13
CA PRO A 55 -15.95 3.37 -2.77
C PRO A 55 -14.80 3.49 -1.75
N TYR A 56 -13.56 3.24 -2.16
CA TYR A 56 -12.38 3.27 -1.30
C TYR A 56 -12.47 2.29 -0.12
N ASP A 57 -12.97 1.07 -0.40
CA ASP A 57 -13.20 0.06 0.62
C ASP A 57 -13.07 -1.38 0.11
N ILE A 58 -13.07 -2.33 1.04
CA ILE A 58 -13.19 -3.76 0.75
C ILE A 58 -14.58 -4.03 0.18
N VAL A 59 -14.64 -4.82 -0.89
CA VAL A 59 -15.90 -5.27 -1.47
C VAL A 59 -16.42 -6.47 -0.66
N PRO A 60 -17.56 -6.34 0.05
CA PRO A 60 -18.06 -7.42 0.89
C PRO A 60 -18.33 -8.71 0.10
N GLY A 61 -17.75 -9.82 0.55
CA GLY A 61 -17.94 -11.14 -0.05
C GLY A 61 -17.25 -11.37 -1.39
N ALA A 62 -16.52 -10.38 -1.92
CA ALA A 62 -15.73 -10.56 -3.14
C ALA A 62 -14.31 -11.03 -2.80
N GLU A 63 -13.84 -12.04 -3.52
CA GLU A 63 -12.52 -12.62 -3.33
C GLU A 63 -11.79 -12.77 -4.67
N GLN A 64 -10.50 -12.54 -4.65
CA GLN A 64 -9.59 -12.90 -5.73
C GLN A 64 -8.96 -14.25 -5.41
N VAL A 65 -9.21 -15.23 -6.25
CA VAL A 65 -8.69 -16.59 -6.09
C VAL A 65 -7.33 -16.69 -6.76
N VAL A 66 -6.41 -17.38 -6.09
CA VAL A 66 -5.06 -17.72 -6.57
C VAL A 66 -4.92 -19.24 -6.54
N GLU A 67 -4.68 -19.83 -7.72
CA GLU A 67 -4.56 -21.28 -7.91
C GLU A 67 -3.17 -21.62 -8.43
N HIS A 68 -2.41 -22.43 -7.69
CA HIS A 68 -1.10 -22.97 -8.06
C HIS A 68 -0.18 -21.99 -8.82
N PRO A 69 0.12 -20.79 -8.29
CA PRO A 69 0.94 -19.85 -9.03
C PRO A 69 2.41 -20.30 -9.07
N ASP A 70 3.04 -20.31 -10.23
CA ASP A 70 4.49 -20.49 -10.36
C ASP A 70 5.24 -19.29 -9.77
N ILE A 71 4.70 -18.09 -9.95
CA ILE A 71 5.22 -16.83 -9.42
C ILE A 71 4.07 -16.01 -8.86
N LEU A 72 4.18 -15.60 -7.61
CA LEU A 72 3.27 -14.63 -6.98
C LEU A 72 4.01 -13.33 -6.69
N ILE A 73 3.53 -12.22 -7.26
CA ILE A 73 4.02 -10.88 -6.94
C ILE A 73 3.06 -10.23 -5.94
N VAL A 74 3.57 -9.96 -4.73
CA VAL A 74 2.82 -9.24 -3.68
C VAL A 74 3.37 -7.81 -3.62
N GLU A 75 2.54 -6.82 -3.95
CA GLU A 75 2.94 -5.42 -3.89
C GLU A 75 2.14 -4.66 -2.83
N GLY A 76 2.79 -3.71 -2.18
CA GLY A 76 2.17 -2.83 -1.19
C GLY A 76 3.20 -2.12 -0.33
N LEU A 77 2.76 -1.04 0.30
CA LEU A 77 3.62 -0.16 1.10
C LEU A 77 4.19 -0.86 2.35
N ASN A 78 3.51 -1.90 2.83
CA ASN A 78 3.79 -2.53 4.12
C ASN A 78 4.37 -3.94 4.03
N VAL A 79 4.67 -4.44 2.82
CA VAL A 79 5.13 -5.83 2.62
C VAL A 79 6.50 -6.13 3.25
N LEU A 80 7.33 -5.12 3.43
CA LEU A 80 8.66 -5.24 4.05
C LEU A 80 8.68 -4.81 5.53
N GLN A 81 7.53 -4.56 6.15
CA GLN A 81 7.47 -4.20 7.55
C GLN A 81 8.05 -5.31 8.43
N PRO A 82 8.89 -4.97 9.43
CA PRO A 82 9.38 -5.94 10.38
C PRO A 82 8.24 -6.55 11.20
N ALA A 83 8.48 -7.73 11.74
CA ALA A 83 7.60 -8.27 12.76
C ALA A 83 7.46 -7.29 13.94
N ARG A 84 6.24 -7.08 14.40
CA ARG A 84 5.97 -6.28 15.59
C ARG A 84 5.20 -7.15 16.58
N ALA A 85 5.76 -7.33 17.76
CA ALA A 85 5.01 -7.90 18.87
C ALA A 85 3.86 -6.95 19.23
N THR A 86 2.68 -7.50 19.41
CA THR A 86 1.53 -6.77 19.95
C THR A 86 1.05 -7.49 21.20
N PRO A 87 0.32 -6.82 22.13
CA PRO A 87 -0.21 -7.48 23.32
C PRO A 87 -1.08 -8.72 23.03
N ARG A 88 -1.58 -8.83 21.78
CA ARG A 88 -2.45 -9.94 21.33
C ARG A 88 -1.75 -10.93 20.38
N SER A 89 -0.48 -10.71 20.03
CA SER A 89 0.25 -11.58 19.12
C SER A 89 1.74 -11.60 19.48
N THR A 90 2.20 -12.77 19.84
CA THR A 90 3.62 -13.08 20.05
C THR A 90 4.33 -13.50 18.77
N SER A 91 3.64 -13.49 17.62
CA SER A 91 4.25 -13.87 16.35
C SER A 91 5.35 -12.88 15.97
N MET A 92 6.56 -13.40 15.87
CA MET A 92 7.76 -12.67 15.43
C MET A 92 7.95 -12.73 13.91
N LEU A 93 6.98 -13.29 13.16
CA LEU A 93 7.06 -13.43 11.70
C LEU A 93 6.63 -12.15 11.00
N ALA A 94 7.43 -11.73 10.04
CA ALA A 94 7.08 -10.70 9.07
C ALA A 94 6.57 -11.34 7.78
N VAL A 95 5.72 -10.63 7.04
CA VAL A 95 5.25 -11.08 5.72
C VAL A 95 6.43 -11.34 4.79
N SER A 96 7.45 -10.47 4.86
CA SER A 96 8.69 -10.60 4.08
C SER A 96 9.52 -11.85 4.35
N ASP A 97 9.29 -12.57 5.45
CA ASP A 97 10.03 -13.79 5.78
C ASP A 97 9.62 -14.96 4.86
N PHE A 98 8.47 -14.84 4.19
CA PHE A 98 7.95 -15.81 3.23
C PHE A 98 8.38 -15.53 1.78
N PHE A 99 9.04 -14.39 1.50
CA PHE A 99 9.42 -14.00 0.15
C PHE A 99 10.76 -14.60 -0.29
N ASP A 100 10.79 -15.18 -1.47
CA ASP A 100 12.03 -15.64 -2.09
C ASP A 100 12.90 -14.46 -2.55
N PHE A 101 12.24 -13.39 -3.00
CA PHE A 101 12.88 -12.16 -3.44
C PHE A 101 12.08 -10.92 -3.05
N SER A 102 12.75 -9.79 -2.84
CA SER A 102 12.08 -8.55 -2.49
C SER A 102 12.73 -7.35 -3.15
N ILE A 103 11.88 -6.45 -3.63
CA ILE A 103 12.27 -5.24 -4.34
C ILE A 103 11.71 -4.03 -3.60
N TYR A 104 12.56 -3.03 -3.36
CA TYR A 104 12.15 -1.72 -2.90
C TYR A 104 12.31 -0.72 -4.06
N VAL A 105 11.22 -0.07 -4.44
CA VAL A 105 11.25 1.00 -5.43
C VAL A 105 11.48 2.32 -4.71
N ASP A 106 12.65 2.89 -4.91
CA ASP A 106 13.14 4.11 -4.26
C ASP A 106 13.01 5.33 -5.17
N ALA A 107 12.74 6.48 -4.59
CA ALA A 107 12.78 7.76 -5.28
C ALA A 107 13.00 8.91 -4.28
N ARG A 108 13.42 10.07 -4.76
CA ARG A 108 13.55 11.26 -3.90
C ARG A 108 12.15 11.69 -3.39
N PRO A 109 11.99 11.98 -2.09
CA PRO A 109 10.68 12.38 -1.53
C PRO A 109 10.03 13.54 -2.27
N ALA A 110 10.83 14.50 -2.77
CA ALA A 110 10.31 15.62 -3.56
C ALA A 110 9.70 15.18 -4.91
N ASP A 111 10.27 14.14 -5.56
CA ASP A 111 9.71 13.60 -6.80
C ASP A 111 8.42 12.82 -6.50
N VAL A 112 8.38 12.04 -5.41
CA VAL A 112 7.18 11.30 -4.98
C VAL A 112 6.05 12.28 -4.66
N LYS A 113 6.34 13.39 -3.95
CA LYS A 113 5.36 14.47 -3.69
C LYS A 113 4.78 15.02 -4.97
N ARG A 114 5.65 15.38 -5.94
CA ARG A 114 5.20 15.91 -7.23
C ARG A 114 4.30 14.92 -7.96
N TRP A 115 4.71 13.66 -8.08
CA TRP A 115 3.89 12.61 -8.71
C TRP A 115 2.57 12.38 -8.00
N TYR A 116 2.53 12.49 -6.69
CA TYR A 116 1.30 12.40 -5.92
C TYR A 116 0.33 13.54 -6.27
N ILE A 117 0.83 14.78 -6.33
CA ILE A 117 0.02 15.95 -6.72
C ILE A 117 -0.48 15.80 -8.17
N ASP A 118 0.40 15.46 -9.11
CA ASP A 118 0.05 15.26 -10.52
C ASP A 118 -1.03 14.15 -10.67
N ARG A 119 -0.88 13.05 -9.93
CA ARG A 119 -1.88 11.98 -9.89
C ARG A 119 -3.20 12.46 -9.30
N PHE A 120 -3.18 13.24 -8.23
CA PHE A 120 -4.39 13.79 -7.62
C PHE A 120 -5.16 14.67 -8.60
N LEU A 121 -4.47 15.58 -9.32
CA LEU A 121 -5.07 16.43 -10.36
C LEU A 121 -5.70 15.60 -11.47
N LYS A 122 -5.02 14.54 -11.93
CA LYS A 122 -5.57 13.63 -12.93
C LYS A 122 -6.81 12.88 -12.41
N LEU A 123 -6.76 12.34 -11.19
CA LEU A 123 -7.86 11.60 -10.60
C LEU A 123 -9.08 12.48 -10.34
N ARG A 124 -8.90 13.76 -10.03
CA ARG A 124 -9.97 14.74 -9.86
C ARG A 124 -10.90 14.78 -11.08
N THR A 125 -10.34 14.79 -12.28
CA THR A 125 -11.10 14.84 -13.54
C THR A 125 -11.50 13.47 -14.08
N THR A 126 -11.20 12.38 -13.37
CA THR A 126 -11.48 11.01 -13.79
C THR A 126 -12.18 10.24 -12.67
N ALA A 127 -11.46 9.46 -11.87
CA ALA A 127 -12.02 8.57 -10.88
C ALA A 127 -12.80 9.28 -9.76
N PHE A 128 -12.46 10.52 -9.40
CA PHE A 128 -13.21 11.28 -8.37
C PHE A 128 -14.57 11.74 -8.88
N SER A 129 -14.72 11.95 -10.20
CA SER A 129 -15.97 12.36 -10.83
C SER A 129 -16.92 11.18 -11.12
N VAL A 130 -16.51 9.94 -10.85
CA VAL A 130 -17.38 8.76 -11.04
C VAL A 130 -18.45 8.74 -9.94
N PRO A 131 -19.73 8.45 -10.27
CA PRO A 131 -20.78 8.28 -9.27
C PRO A 131 -20.40 7.22 -8.22
N GLY A 132 -20.61 7.55 -6.94
CA GLY A 132 -20.22 6.67 -5.82
C GLY A 132 -18.75 6.75 -5.39
N SER A 133 -17.97 7.64 -5.99
CA SER A 133 -16.59 7.85 -5.56
C SER A 133 -16.51 8.41 -4.14
N TYR A 134 -15.75 7.77 -3.27
CA TYR A 134 -15.43 8.26 -1.93
C TYR A 134 -14.80 9.67 -1.96
N PHE A 135 -14.06 9.96 -3.02
CA PHE A 135 -13.34 11.21 -3.24
C PHE A 135 -14.14 12.23 -4.07
N ALA A 136 -15.44 12.01 -4.32
CA ALA A 136 -16.28 12.93 -5.10
C ALA A 136 -16.22 14.38 -4.62
N LYS A 137 -16.04 14.59 -3.30
CA LYS A 137 -15.87 15.93 -2.69
C LYS A 137 -14.69 16.73 -3.23
N TYR A 138 -13.76 16.10 -3.94
CA TYR A 138 -12.60 16.76 -4.55
C TYR A 138 -12.78 17.02 -6.05
N ALA A 139 -13.84 16.49 -6.67
CA ALA A 139 -14.06 16.61 -8.12
C ALA A 139 -14.28 18.07 -8.57
N ASP A 140 -14.96 18.87 -7.73
CA ASP A 140 -15.33 20.26 -8.05
C ASP A 140 -14.28 21.31 -7.64
N LEU A 141 -13.14 20.87 -7.06
CA LEU A 141 -12.06 21.80 -6.72
C LEU A 141 -11.46 22.41 -7.98
N ASP A 142 -11.13 23.69 -7.95
CA ASP A 142 -10.26 24.30 -8.98
C ASP A 142 -8.82 23.78 -8.87
N ASP A 143 -7.95 24.13 -9.82
CA ASP A 143 -6.58 23.63 -9.85
C ASP A 143 -5.76 24.09 -8.64
N HIS A 144 -5.94 25.32 -8.19
CA HIS A 144 -5.24 25.85 -7.03
C HIS A 144 -5.67 25.13 -5.74
N GLN A 145 -6.98 25.01 -5.52
CA GLN A 145 -7.56 24.29 -4.39
C GLN A 145 -7.15 22.82 -4.36
N ALA A 146 -7.10 22.19 -5.54
CA ALA A 146 -6.70 20.79 -5.67
C ALA A 146 -5.22 20.58 -5.32
N VAL A 147 -4.32 21.46 -5.79
CA VAL A 147 -2.88 21.42 -5.45
C VAL A 147 -2.68 21.67 -3.95
N GLU A 148 -3.37 22.64 -3.36
CA GLU A 148 -3.31 22.91 -1.92
C GLU A 148 -3.80 21.71 -1.11
N THR A 149 -4.95 21.12 -1.48
CA THR A 149 -5.52 19.95 -0.83
C THR A 149 -4.58 18.75 -0.92
N ALA A 150 -4.08 18.43 -2.12
CA ALA A 150 -3.13 17.34 -2.32
C ALA A 150 -1.83 17.56 -1.53
N SER A 151 -1.32 18.80 -1.50
CA SER A 151 -0.12 19.15 -0.74
C SER A 151 -0.33 18.96 0.76
N ARG A 152 -1.47 19.36 1.30
CA ARG A 152 -1.82 19.17 2.70
C ARG A 152 -1.93 17.68 3.06
N ILE A 153 -2.62 16.87 2.24
CA ILE A 153 -2.72 15.41 2.45
C ILE A 153 -1.32 14.77 2.41
N TRP A 154 -0.47 15.21 1.48
CA TRP A 154 0.91 14.74 1.43
C TRP A 154 1.65 15.04 2.74
N GLU A 155 1.63 16.27 3.21
CA GLU A 155 2.38 16.68 4.40
C GLU A 155 1.87 16.04 5.69
N THR A 156 0.55 15.84 5.79
CA THR A 156 -0.07 15.36 7.04
C THR A 156 -0.20 13.83 7.11
N ILE A 157 -0.23 13.15 5.97
CA ILE A 157 -0.48 11.69 5.91
C ILE A 157 0.65 10.97 5.19
N ASN A 158 0.88 11.28 3.90
CA ASN A 158 1.76 10.45 3.07
C ASN A 158 3.25 10.59 3.43
N ALA A 159 3.72 11.83 3.66
CA ALA A 159 5.12 12.07 4.02
C ALA A 159 5.48 11.50 5.40
N PRO A 160 4.65 11.62 6.46
CA PRO A 160 4.86 10.90 7.71
C PRO A 160 4.93 9.38 7.51
N ASN A 161 3.97 8.78 6.77
CA ASN A 161 3.98 7.34 6.52
C ASN A 161 5.24 6.91 5.75
N LEU A 162 5.62 7.67 4.73
CA LEU A 162 6.85 7.41 3.96
C LEU A 162 8.07 7.39 4.88
N ARG A 163 8.24 8.42 5.70
CA ARG A 163 9.41 8.59 6.57
C ARG A 163 9.46 7.59 7.72
N GLU A 164 8.33 7.33 8.36
CA GLU A 164 8.27 6.56 9.59
C GLU A 164 8.12 5.06 9.35
N ASN A 165 7.43 4.67 8.27
CA ASN A 165 7.07 3.28 8.03
C ASN A 165 7.69 2.69 6.76
N ILE A 166 7.79 3.45 5.67
CA ILE A 166 8.18 2.89 4.37
C ILE A 166 9.71 2.96 4.18
N GLN A 167 10.31 4.15 4.29
CA GLN A 167 11.75 4.33 4.09
C GLN A 167 12.62 3.43 4.98
N PRO A 168 12.31 3.20 6.27
CA PRO A 168 13.12 2.32 7.11
C PRO A 168 13.16 0.88 6.60
N THR A 169 12.17 0.44 5.82
CA THR A 169 12.13 -0.93 5.28
C THR A 169 13.03 -1.13 4.06
N ARG A 170 13.54 -0.05 3.47
CA ARG A 170 14.46 -0.09 2.33
C ARG A 170 15.66 -1.01 2.55
N ALA A 171 16.22 -0.98 3.75
CA ALA A 171 17.34 -1.84 4.13
C ALA A 171 17.00 -3.34 4.20
N ARG A 172 15.74 -3.72 4.18
CA ARG A 172 15.26 -5.11 4.21
C ARG A 172 15.12 -5.73 2.82
N ALA A 173 15.09 -4.91 1.77
CA ALA A 173 14.95 -5.39 0.40
C ALA A 173 16.22 -6.07 -0.10
N LYS A 174 16.06 -7.13 -0.91
CA LYS A 174 17.19 -7.76 -1.64
C LYS A 174 17.63 -6.92 -2.82
N LEU A 175 16.71 -6.21 -3.47
CA LEU A 175 17.00 -5.29 -4.57
C LEU A 175 16.37 -3.91 -4.27
N VAL A 176 17.16 -2.85 -4.42
CA VAL A 176 16.67 -1.49 -4.42
C VAL A 176 16.80 -0.91 -5.83
N ILE A 177 15.66 -0.49 -6.39
CA ILE A 177 15.59 0.16 -7.70
C ILE A 177 15.29 1.63 -7.47
N THR A 178 16.17 2.54 -7.88
CA THR A 178 15.96 3.98 -7.73
C THR A 178 15.46 4.58 -9.04
N LYS A 179 14.34 5.30 -8.96
CA LYS A 179 13.74 6.05 -10.07
C LYS A 179 14.16 7.52 -10.02
N ASP A 180 14.37 8.10 -11.21
CA ASP A 180 14.56 9.54 -11.38
C ASP A 180 13.21 10.27 -11.43
N ALA A 181 13.29 11.60 -11.58
CA ALA A 181 12.13 12.49 -11.68
C ALA A 181 11.16 12.17 -12.82
N ASN A 182 11.59 11.45 -13.85
CA ASN A 182 10.83 11.06 -15.04
C ASN A 182 10.42 9.59 -15.02
N HIS A 183 10.41 8.97 -13.83
CA HIS A 183 10.10 7.55 -13.61
C HIS A 183 11.07 6.55 -14.25
N ARG A 184 12.22 6.97 -14.77
CA ARG A 184 13.22 6.05 -15.34
C ARG A 184 14.05 5.43 -14.22
N MET A 185 14.31 4.15 -14.33
CA MET A 185 15.24 3.45 -13.45
C MET A 185 16.67 3.88 -13.80
N HIS A 186 17.42 4.43 -12.85
CA HIS A 186 18.79 4.88 -13.07
C HIS A 186 19.81 4.19 -12.16
N ARG A 187 19.37 3.52 -11.12
CA ARG A 187 20.25 2.80 -10.19
C ARG A 187 19.57 1.54 -9.67
N MET A 188 20.34 0.46 -9.62
CA MET A 188 19.95 -0.79 -8.99
C MET A 188 21.04 -1.21 -7.99
N LEU A 189 20.62 -1.57 -6.78
CA LEU A 189 21.50 -2.06 -5.71
C LEU A 189 21.01 -3.44 -5.30
N LEU A 190 21.73 -4.48 -5.69
CA LEU A 190 21.48 -5.84 -5.25
C LEU A 190 22.28 -6.10 -3.97
N ARG A 191 21.63 -6.58 -2.93
CA ARG A 191 22.29 -7.03 -1.71
C ARG A 191 23.06 -8.32 -2.02
N LYS A 192 24.35 -8.33 -1.75
CA LYS A 192 25.11 -9.57 -1.69
C LYS A 192 24.72 -10.33 -0.42
N LEU A 193 24.47 -11.61 -0.55
CA LEU A 193 24.27 -12.54 0.56
C LEU A 193 25.62 -12.81 1.23
#